data_c2fe53a4f06c02ef18bbcf2183e8b8fa
#
_entry.id   c2fe53a4f06c02ef18bbcf2183e8b8fa
#
_cell.length_a   1.000
_cell.length_b   1.000
_cell.length_c   1.000
_cell.angle_alpha   90.00
_cell.angle_beta   90.00
_cell.angle_gamma   90.00
#
_symmetry.space_group_name_H-M   'P 1'
#
loop_
_entity.id
_entity.type
_entity.pdbx_description
1 polymer ?
#
loop_
_entity_poly.entity_id
_entity_poly.type
_entity_poly.pdbx_seq_one_letter_code
_entity_poly.pdbx_strand_id
1 'polypeptide(L)'
;MNNEILMVAESVSNEKALPKDTIFEAIEFALASAAKKKYADEVDIRVDIDHQTGDYETFRCWEVVEVDDYETPEMHILIDSDDAEEKNLSIGDLVKEKIENVEFGRIAAQIAKQVIVQKVRDAERLEIIKKFRSYLGQLVTGTVKKVTRETIIVDLGEGCLLYTSPSPRD
;
A
#
# COMPACT_ATOMS: atom_id res chain seq x y z
N MET A 1 11.13 -22.64 4.32
CA MET A 1 10.09 -22.67 3.27
C MET A 1 8.76 -22.35 3.93
N ASN A 2 8.28 -21.14 3.74
CA ASN A 2 7.03 -20.69 4.37
C ASN A 2 5.87 -20.88 3.38
N ASN A 3 5.45 -22.12 3.19
CA ASN A 3 4.38 -22.48 2.26
C ASN A 3 3.06 -21.73 2.53
N GLU A 4 2.85 -21.22 3.74
CA GLU A 4 1.62 -20.51 4.09
C GLU A 4 1.48 -19.21 3.31
N ILE A 5 2.56 -18.44 3.14
CA ILE A 5 2.55 -17.20 2.37
C ILE A 5 2.24 -17.47 0.91
N LEU A 6 2.89 -18.47 0.32
CA LEU A 6 2.66 -18.85 -1.08
C LEU A 6 1.22 -19.32 -1.31
N MET A 7 0.67 -20.13 -0.41
CA MET A 7 -0.72 -20.61 -0.49
C MET A 7 -1.73 -19.45 -0.37
N VAL A 8 -1.50 -18.52 0.55
CA VAL A 8 -2.34 -17.33 0.70
C VAL A 8 -2.27 -16.45 -0.55
N ALA A 9 -1.06 -16.19 -1.07
CA ALA A 9 -0.87 -15.39 -2.27
C ALA A 9 -1.56 -16.04 -3.48
N GLU A 10 -1.45 -17.34 -3.64
CA GLU A 10 -2.07 -18.08 -4.75
C GLU A 10 -3.60 -18.12 -4.64
N SER A 11 -4.12 -18.40 -3.44
CA SER A 11 -5.57 -18.42 -3.18
C SER A 11 -6.22 -17.06 -3.49
N VAL A 12 -5.62 -15.97 -3.01
CA VAL A 12 -6.14 -14.61 -3.23
C VAL A 12 -5.99 -14.19 -4.69
N SER A 13 -4.87 -14.53 -5.35
CA SER A 13 -4.65 -14.26 -6.78
C SER A 13 -5.75 -14.90 -7.63
N ASN A 14 -6.06 -16.16 -7.36
CA ASN A 14 -7.11 -16.89 -8.09
C ASN A 14 -8.52 -16.35 -7.80
N GLU A 15 -8.80 -15.98 -6.54
CA GLU A 15 -10.12 -15.47 -6.14
C GLU A 15 -10.40 -14.06 -6.69
N LYS A 16 -9.39 -13.22 -6.78
CA LYS A 16 -9.53 -11.80 -7.14
C LYS A 16 -9.02 -11.45 -8.53
N ALA A 17 -8.47 -12.42 -9.26
CA ALA A 17 -7.85 -12.23 -10.57
C ALA A 17 -6.77 -11.12 -10.59
N LEU A 18 -6.00 -11.00 -9.50
CA LEU A 18 -4.91 -10.04 -9.35
C LEU A 18 -3.55 -10.70 -9.62
N PRO A 19 -2.56 -9.92 -10.11
CA PRO A 19 -1.19 -10.38 -10.20
C PRO A 19 -0.64 -10.83 -8.84
N LYS A 20 0.11 -11.93 -8.80
CA LYS A 20 0.73 -12.43 -7.56
C LYS A 20 1.64 -11.39 -6.91
N ASP A 21 2.37 -10.61 -7.72
CA ASP A 21 3.28 -9.56 -7.24
C ASP A 21 2.56 -8.52 -6.37
N THR A 22 1.38 -8.06 -6.81
CA THR A 22 0.56 -7.11 -6.02
C THR A 22 0.13 -7.68 -4.67
N ILE A 23 -0.05 -9.00 -4.60
CA ILE A 23 -0.44 -9.66 -3.36
C ILE A 23 0.77 -9.81 -2.44
N PHE A 24 1.95 -10.16 -2.99
CA PHE A 24 3.19 -10.18 -2.20
C PHE A 24 3.49 -8.81 -1.61
N GLU A 25 3.42 -7.71 -2.39
CA GLU A 25 3.56 -6.34 -1.88
C GLU A 25 2.59 -6.04 -0.74
N ALA A 26 1.34 -6.52 -0.84
CA ALA A 26 0.35 -6.32 0.20
C ALA A 26 0.69 -7.12 1.48
N ILE A 27 1.24 -8.33 1.35
CA ILE A 27 1.68 -9.15 2.48
C ILE A 27 2.91 -8.51 3.13
N GLU A 28 3.89 -8.05 2.35
CA GLU A 28 5.08 -7.33 2.83
C GLU A 28 4.68 -6.11 3.67
N PHE A 29 3.77 -5.29 3.14
CA PHE A 29 3.26 -4.13 3.86
C PHE A 29 2.53 -4.51 5.16
N ALA A 30 1.78 -5.61 5.15
CA ALA A 30 1.08 -6.08 6.34
C ALA A 30 2.06 -6.58 7.41
N LEU A 31 3.09 -7.34 7.02
CA LEU A 31 4.14 -7.81 7.91
C LEU A 31 4.95 -6.64 8.48
N ALA A 32 5.31 -5.66 7.64
CA ALA A 32 5.98 -4.44 8.07
C ALA A 32 5.15 -3.66 9.09
N SER A 33 3.83 -3.53 8.85
CA SER A 33 2.92 -2.86 9.80
C SER A 33 2.80 -3.62 11.13
N ALA A 34 2.82 -4.95 11.10
CA ALA A 34 2.82 -5.77 12.32
C ALA A 34 4.15 -5.64 13.08
N ALA A 35 5.27 -5.59 12.36
CA ALA A 35 6.59 -5.39 12.95
C ALA A 35 6.72 -4.00 13.58
N LYS A 36 6.22 -2.95 12.94
CA LYS A 36 6.19 -1.58 13.50
C LYS A 36 5.55 -1.55 14.89
N LYS A 37 4.43 -2.24 15.09
CA LYS A 37 3.77 -2.32 16.40
C LYS A 37 4.62 -2.99 17.49
N LYS A 38 5.54 -3.88 17.10
CA LYS A 38 6.45 -4.55 18.05
C LYS A 38 7.63 -3.67 18.43
N TYR A 39 8.13 -2.84 17.52
CA TYR A 39 9.37 -2.08 17.70
C TYR A 39 9.19 -0.62 18.10
N ALA A 40 8.19 0.06 17.67
CA ALA A 40 7.65 1.39 17.94
C ALA A 40 7.05 1.95 16.63
N ASP A 41 6.07 2.82 16.73
CA ASP A 41 5.38 3.33 15.51
C ASP A 41 6.26 4.28 14.67
N GLU A 42 7.36 4.78 15.21
CA GLU A 42 8.25 5.78 14.57
C GLU A 42 9.43 5.18 13.79
N VAL A 43 9.47 3.86 13.56
CA VAL A 43 10.53 3.21 12.78
C VAL A 43 10.07 2.88 11.37
N ASP A 44 10.94 3.02 10.36
CA ASP A 44 10.65 2.48 9.04
C ASP A 44 11.08 1.00 8.97
N ILE A 45 10.11 0.13 8.75
CA ILE A 45 10.33 -1.31 8.63
C ILE A 45 9.87 -1.75 7.25
N ARG A 46 10.72 -2.51 6.57
CA ARG A 46 10.44 -3.14 5.30
C ARG A 46 10.61 -4.65 5.40
N VAL A 47 9.79 -5.36 4.66
CA VAL A 47 9.83 -6.81 4.57
C VAL A 47 9.99 -7.17 3.11
N ASP A 48 10.97 -8.01 2.82
CA ASP A 48 11.21 -8.53 1.48
C ASP A 48 10.85 -10.02 1.48
N ILE A 49 9.94 -10.45 0.60
CA ILE A 49 9.49 -11.85 0.46
C ILE A 49 10.08 -12.46 -0.80
N ASP A 50 10.69 -13.62 -0.67
CA ASP A 50 11.09 -14.42 -1.83
C ASP A 50 9.83 -15.08 -2.44
N HIS A 51 9.46 -14.66 -3.63
CA HIS A 51 8.27 -15.13 -4.35
C HIS A 51 8.34 -16.61 -4.75
N GLN A 52 9.52 -17.25 -4.69
CA GLN A 52 9.70 -18.67 -5.03
C GLN A 52 9.61 -19.57 -3.82
N THR A 53 10.22 -19.15 -2.70
CA THR A 53 10.30 -19.96 -1.48
C THR A 53 9.27 -19.58 -0.43
N GLY A 54 8.73 -18.36 -0.50
CA GLY A 54 7.85 -17.77 0.50
C GLY A 54 8.58 -17.38 1.80
N ASP A 55 9.91 -17.49 1.81
CA ASP A 55 10.71 -17.02 2.94
C ASP A 55 10.78 -15.49 2.91
N TYR A 56 10.86 -14.86 4.06
CA TYR A 56 10.89 -13.42 4.17
C TYR A 56 11.93 -12.94 5.16
N GLU A 57 12.43 -11.75 4.91
CA GLU A 57 13.37 -11.07 5.77
C GLU A 57 12.82 -9.69 6.15
N THR A 58 13.03 -9.32 7.40
CA THR A 58 12.57 -8.04 7.94
C THR A 58 13.76 -7.12 8.15
N PHE A 59 13.65 -5.89 7.65
CA PHE A 59 14.68 -4.87 7.72
C PHE A 59 14.15 -3.63 8.43
N ARG A 60 14.95 -3.07 9.31
CA ARG A 60 14.82 -1.70 9.76
C ARG A 60 15.55 -0.81 8.77
N CYS A 61 14.90 0.26 8.36
CA CYS A 61 15.44 1.18 7.35
C CYS A 61 15.60 2.58 7.95
N TRP A 62 16.66 3.25 7.51
CA TRP A 62 16.88 4.68 7.74
C TRP A 62 17.17 5.35 6.43
N GLU A 63 16.63 6.53 6.25
CA GLU A 63 16.91 7.37 5.10
C GLU A 63 18.00 8.38 5.45
N VAL A 64 18.97 8.54 4.56
CA VAL A 64 20.03 9.54 4.71
C VAL A 64 19.50 10.87 4.25
N VAL A 65 19.44 11.85 5.16
CA VAL A 65 18.88 13.17 4.94
C VAL A 65 19.83 14.30 5.31
N GLU A 66 19.55 15.50 4.82
CA GLU A 66 20.21 16.74 5.28
C GLU A 66 19.66 17.18 6.63
N VAL A 67 20.37 18.12 7.28
CA VAL A 67 20.01 18.64 8.60
C VAL A 67 18.61 19.26 8.62
N ASP A 68 18.19 19.88 7.51
CA ASP A 68 16.91 20.54 7.42
C ASP A 68 15.73 19.57 7.33
N ASP A 69 15.95 18.34 6.81
CA ASP A 69 14.95 17.28 6.63
C ASP A 69 14.99 16.23 7.75
N TYR A 70 15.88 16.43 8.74
CA TYR A 70 16.03 15.50 9.85
C TYR A 70 14.90 15.65 10.87
N GLU A 71 13.99 14.69 10.92
CA GLU A 71 12.87 14.70 11.85
C GLU A 71 13.13 13.84 13.10
N THR A 72 13.50 12.59 12.90
CA THR A 72 13.66 11.61 13.99
C THR A 72 14.88 10.72 13.78
N PRO A 73 15.66 10.45 14.85
CA PRO A 73 16.81 9.53 14.77
C PRO A 73 16.40 8.07 14.50
N GLU A 74 15.14 7.73 14.69
CA GLU A 74 14.59 6.40 14.44
C GLU A 74 14.41 6.10 12.94
N MET A 75 14.23 7.13 12.12
CA MET A 75 13.95 7.01 10.67
C MET A 75 15.06 7.60 9.80
N HIS A 76 15.86 8.53 10.33
CA HIS A 76 16.81 9.30 9.54
C HIS A 76 18.23 9.18 10.06
N ILE A 77 19.19 9.21 9.14
CA ILE A 77 20.63 9.35 9.39
C ILE A 77 21.07 10.66 8.74
N LEU A 78 21.81 11.47 9.51
CA LEU A 78 22.39 12.69 8.96
C LEU A 78 23.55 12.35 8.02
N ILE A 79 23.62 13.02 6.87
CA ILE A 79 24.70 12.84 5.90
C ILE A 79 26.08 13.16 6.49
N ASP A 80 26.14 14.11 7.42
CA ASP A 80 27.36 14.55 8.10
C ASP A 80 27.71 13.68 9.34
N SER A 81 27.02 12.55 9.54
CA SER A 81 27.32 11.62 10.64
C SER A 81 28.49 10.72 10.31
N ASP A 82 29.25 10.31 11.34
CA ASP A 82 30.38 9.38 11.20
C ASP A 82 29.96 8.08 10.49
N ASP A 83 28.74 7.59 10.76
CA ASP A 83 28.16 6.38 10.12
C ASP A 83 27.93 6.56 8.62
N ALA A 84 27.52 7.76 8.18
CA ALA A 84 27.30 8.08 6.78
C ALA A 84 28.62 8.23 6.02
N GLU A 85 29.62 8.87 6.65
CA GLU A 85 30.96 9.04 6.08
C GLU A 85 31.68 7.70 5.90
N GLU A 86 31.66 6.82 6.93
CA GLU A 86 32.31 5.49 6.88
C GLU A 86 31.74 4.61 5.76
N LYS A 87 30.43 4.72 5.47
CA LYS A 87 29.76 3.93 4.44
C LYS A 87 29.67 4.61 3.07
N ASN A 88 30.21 5.82 2.91
CA ASN A 88 30.12 6.64 1.70
C ASN A 88 28.68 6.78 1.19
N LEU A 89 27.76 7.10 2.09
CA LEU A 89 26.35 7.23 1.77
C LEU A 89 26.05 8.59 1.11
N SER A 90 25.02 8.61 0.28
CA SER A 90 24.50 9.82 -0.37
C SER A 90 23.11 10.15 0.16
N ILE A 91 22.70 11.42 0.02
CA ILE A 91 21.36 11.86 0.41
C ILE A 91 20.32 11.04 -0.37
N GLY A 92 19.31 10.51 0.34
CA GLY A 92 18.27 9.64 -0.20
C GLY A 92 18.64 8.15 -0.23
N ASP A 93 19.86 7.77 0.21
CA ASP A 93 20.23 6.37 0.36
C ASP A 93 19.47 5.74 1.54
N LEU A 94 19.12 4.46 1.40
CA LEU A 94 18.45 3.68 2.43
C LEU A 94 19.45 2.72 3.09
N VAL A 95 19.71 2.94 4.36
CA VAL A 95 20.47 2.00 5.20
C VAL A 95 19.53 0.96 5.74
N LYS A 96 19.81 -0.32 5.46
CA LYS A 96 19.00 -1.46 5.90
C LYS A 96 19.78 -2.28 6.93
N GLU A 97 19.15 -2.56 8.05
CA GLU A 97 19.64 -3.50 9.06
C GLU A 97 18.64 -4.64 9.21
N LYS A 98 19.13 -5.87 9.10
CA LYS A 98 18.28 -7.06 9.28
C LYS A 98 17.90 -7.20 10.75
N ILE A 99 16.62 -7.29 11.01
CA ILE A 99 16.06 -7.50 12.35
C ILE A 99 15.37 -8.86 12.44
N GLU A 100 15.02 -9.25 13.68
CA GLU A 100 14.31 -10.49 13.91
C GLU A 100 12.94 -10.49 13.22
N ASN A 101 12.67 -11.56 12.46
CA ASN A 101 11.40 -11.71 11.77
C ASN A 101 10.23 -11.82 12.76
N VAL A 102 9.13 -11.18 12.42
CA VAL A 102 7.86 -11.38 13.14
C VAL A 102 7.23 -12.66 12.64
N GLU A 103 6.86 -13.58 13.54
CA GLU A 103 6.20 -14.82 13.14
C GLU A 103 4.91 -14.53 12.36
N PHE A 104 4.76 -15.22 11.22
CA PHE A 104 3.55 -15.20 10.40
C PHE A 104 2.44 -15.97 11.12
N GLY A 105 1.94 -15.36 12.20
CA GLY A 105 0.89 -15.93 13.02
C GLY A 105 -0.50 -15.42 12.65
N ARG A 106 -1.52 -15.83 13.44
CA ARG A 106 -2.93 -15.44 13.21
C ARG A 106 -3.14 -13.92 13.06
N ILE A 107 -2.37 -13.11 13.79
CA ILE A 107 -2.49 -11.65 13.76
C ILE A 107 -1.96 -11.10 12.43
N ALA A 108 -0.82 -11.60 11.98
CA ALA A 108 -0.23 -11.21 10.69
C ALA A 108 -1.14 -11.63 9.53
N ALA A 109 -1.73 -12.82 9.57
CA ALA A 109 -2.68 -13.28 8.56
C ALA A 109 -3.96 -12.43 8.50
N GLN A 110 -4.48 -11.97 9.65
CA GLN A 110 -5.65 -11.07 9.68
C GLN A 110 -5.33 -9.68 9.13
N ILE A 111 -4.18 -9.11 9.51
CA ILE A 111 -3.72 -7.82 8.98
C ILE A 111 -3.44 -7.95 7.49
N ALA A 112 -2.76 -9.01 7.04
CA ALA A 112 -2.52 -9.29 5.64
C ALA A 112 -3.84 -9.34 4.85
N LYS A 113 -4.83 -10.08 5.34
CA LYS A 113 -6.16 -10.13 4.71
C LYS A 113 -6.80 -8.74 4.58
N GLN A 114 -6.72 -7.92 5.62
CA GLN A 114 -7.29 -6.58 5.61
C GLN A 114 -6.56 -5.66 4.62
N VAL A 115 -5.23 -5.71 4.59
CA VAL A 115 -4.39 -4.92 3.67
C VAL A 115 -4.59 -5.37 2.24
N ILE A 116 -4.67 -6.69 2.00
CA ILE A 116 -4.98 -7.24 0.67
C ILE A 116 -6.33 -6.69 0.18
N VAL A 117 -7.38 -6.76 1.00
CA VAL A 117 -8.69 -6.20 0.64
C VAL A 117 -8.61 -4.71 0.32
N GLN A 118 -7.82 -3.95 1.08
CA GLN A 118 -7.63 -2.52 0.80
C GLN A 118 -6.88 -2.29 -0.52
N LYS A 119 -5.78 -3.00 -0.76
CA LYS A 119 -5.01 -2.90 -2.02
C LYS A 119 -5.84 -3.31 -3.23
N VAL A 120 -6.67 -4.34 -3.11
CA VAL A 120 -7.63 -4.73 -4.16
C VAL A 120 -8.57 -3.58 -4.48
N ARG A 121 -9.17 -2.96 -3.47
CA ARG A 121 -10.07 -1.82 -3.67
C ARG A 121 -9.36 -0.63 -4.32
N ASP A 122 -8.10 -0.37 -3.95
CA ASP A 122 -7.32 0.70 -4.53
C ASP A 122 -6.97 0.41 -6.01
N ALA A 123 -6.65 -0.85 -6.34
CA ALA A 123 -6.44 -1.28 -7.72
C ALA A 123 -7.71 -1.16 -8.56
N GLU A 124 -8.85 -1.64 -8.05
CA GLU A 124 -10.16 -1.47 -8.70
C GLU A 124 -10.50 0.00 -8.95
N ARG A 125 -10.24 0.89 -7.97
CA ARG A 125 -10.42 2.33 -8.11
C ARG A 125 -9.53 2.93 -9.20
N LEU A 126 -8.26 2.52 -9.27
CA LEU A 126 -7.34 2.99 -10.31
C LEU A 126 -7.78 2.55 -11.71
N GLU A 127 -8.30 1.35 -11.86
CA GLU A 127 -8.86 0.88 -13.14
C GLU A 127 -10.09 1.69 -13.55
N ILE A 128 -10.99 1.94 -12.61
CA ILE A 128 -12.16 2.80 -12.86
C ILE A 128 -11.70 4.20 -13.26
N ILE A 129 -10.74 4.80 -12.53
CA ILE A 129 -10.20 6.12 -12.86
C ILE A 129 -9.57 6.12 -14.25
N LYS A 130 -8.76 5.13 -14.61
CA LYS A 130 -8.17 5.02 -15.96
C LYS A 130 -9.23 4.96 -17.04
N LYS A 131 -10.27 4.15 -16.82
CA LYS A 131 -11.38 3.98 -17.76
C LYS A 131 -12.15 5.27 -17.99
N PHE A 132 -12.47 5.99 -16.93
CA PHE A 132 -13.27 7.22 -17.00
C PHE A 132 -12.46 8.50 -17.22
N ARG A 133 -11.13 8.45 -17.15
CA ARG A 133 -10.26 9.62 -17.36
C ARG A 133 -10.41 10.21 -18.78
N SER A 134 -10.70 9.37 -19.77
CA SER A 134 -10.95 9.80 -21.15
C SER A 134 -12.25 10.60 -21.33
N TYR A 135 -13.17 10.48 -20.38
CA TYR A 135 -14.46 11.20 -20.42
C TYR A 135 -14.43 12.55 -19.71
N LEU A 136 -13.28 12.95 -19.12
CA LEU A 136 -13.14 14.25 -18.50
C LEU A 136 -13.37 15.37 -19.52
N GLY A 137 -14.29 16.29 -19.19
CA GLY A 137 -14.68 17.40 -20.07
C GLY A 137 -15.62 17.01 -21.21
N GLN A 138 -16.11 15.77 -21.26
CA GLN A 138 -17.08 15.30 -22.25
C GLN A 138 -18.47 15.17 -21.63
N LEU A 139 -19.49 15.20 -22.48
CA LEU A 139 -20.86 14.89 -22.08
C LEU A 139 -21.01 13.37 -21.91
N VAL A 140 -21.47 12.97 -20.74
CA VAL A 140 -21.79 11.57 -20.44
C VAL A 140 -23.28 11.42 -20.20
N THR A 141 -23.84 10.29 -20.62
CA THR A 141 -25.23 9.93 -20.38
C THR A 141 -25.30 8.82 -19.33
N GLY A 142 -26.31 8.87 -18.48
CA GLY A 142 -26.50 7.87 -17.45
C GLY A 142 -27.94 7.82 -16.95
N THR A 143 -28.24 6.80 -16.15
CA THR A 143 -29.57 6.62 -15.56
C THR A 143 -29.57 7.13 -14.14
N VAL A 144 -30.49 8.04 -13.79
CA VAL A 144 -30.65 8.54 -12.43
C VAL A 144 -31.17 7.43 -11.52
N LYS A 145 -30.37 7.05 -10.52
CA LYS A 145 -30.71 6.03 -9.52
C LYS A 145 -31.39 6.63 -8.30
N LYS A 146 -30.92 7.78 -7.85
CA LYS A 146 -31.40 8.41 -6.64
C LYS A 146 -31.24 9.94 -6.71
N VAL A 147 -32.24 10.64 -6.24
CA VAL A 147 -32.21 12.10 -6.09
C VAL A 147 -32.46 12.43 -4.63
N THR A 148 -31.58 13.22 -4.05
CA THR A 148 -31.72 13.82 -2.71
C THR A 148 -31.72 15.34 -2.84
N ARG A 149 -31.88 16.06 -1.74
CA ARG A 149 -31.81 17.54 -1.76
C ARG A 149 -30.42 18.06 -2.13
N GLU A 150 -29.38 17.28 -1.81
CA GLU A 150 -27.99 17.71 -1.96
C GLU A 150 -27.22 16.94 -3.05
N THR A 151 -27.74 15.79 -3.49
CA THR A 151 -26.99 14.92 -4.38
C THR A 151 -27.89 14.19 -5.37
N ILE A 152 -27.46 14.11 -6.60
CA ILE A 152 -28.01 13.21 -7.61
C ILE A 152 -27.00 12.08 -7.86
N ILE A 153 -27.48 10.84 -7.83
CA ILE A 153 -26.68 9.64 -8.12
C ILE A 153 -27.09 9.15 -9.51
N VAL A 154 -26.14 9.14 -10.42
CA VAL A 154 -26.32 8.72 -11.81
C VAL A 154 -25.50 7.46 -12.05
N ASP A 155 -26.14 6.44 -12.59
CA ASP A 155 -25.48 5.23 -13.05
C ASP A 155 -24.99 5.42 -14.48
N LEU A 156 -23.69 5.37 -14.69
CA LEU A 156 -23.04 5.49 -15.99
C LEU A 156 -22.90 4.15 -16.70
N GLY A 157 -23.38 3.08 -16.10
CA GLY A 157 -23.18 1.69 -16.55
C GLY A 157 -21.96 1.03 -15.93
N GLU A 158 -21.83 -0.28 -16.12
CA GLU A 158 -20.71 -1.10 -15.63
C GLU A 158 -20.40 -0.95 -14.13
N GLY A 159 -21.44 -0.66 -13.32
CA GLY A 159 -21.30 -0.51 -11.87
C GLY A 159 -20.68 0.83 -11.43
N CYS A 160 -20.49 1.78 -12.34
CA CYS A 160 -19.97 3.10 -12.01
C CYS A 160 -21.09 4.07 -11.65
N LEU A 161 -21.02 4.61 -10.43
CA LEU A 161 -21.95 5.62 -9.94
C LEU A 161 -21.28 6.99 -9.86
N LEU A 162 -21.85 7.98 -10.56
CA LEU A 162 -21.44 9.37 -10.47
C LEU A 162 -22.30 10.08 -9.42
N TYR A 163 -21.66 10.75 -8.48
CA TYR A 163 -22.30 11.61 -7.48
C TYR A 163 -22.13 13.06 -7.93
N THR A 164 -23.23 13.75 -8.16
CA THR A 164 -23.22 15.14 -8.57
C THR A 164 -24.17 15.97 -7.70
N SER A 165 -23.91 17.27 -7.61
CA SER A 165 -24.84 18.20 -6.99
C SER A 165 -26.11 18.34 -7.84
N PRO A 166 -27.27 18.62 -7.24
CA PRO A 166 -28.45 18.99 -8.00
C PRO A 166 -28.16 20.25 -8.83
N SER A 167 -28.73 20.27 -10.05
CA SER A 167 -28.65 21.48 -10.86
C SER A 167 -29.21 22.67 -10.10
N PRO A 168 -28.56 23.84 -10.12
CA PRO A 168 -29.16 25.04 -9.56
C PRO A 168 -30.48 25.26 -10.31
N ARG A 169 -31.56 25.23 -9.57
CA ARG A 169 -32.87 25.66 -10.10
C ARG A 169 -32.94 27.16 -9.94
N ASP A 170 -33.19 27.82 -11.04
CA ASP A 170 -33.59 29.23 -11.06
C ASP A 170 -34.83 29.44 -10.19
#